data_b8d723b6496bac8296a9ca1f887a6557
#
_entry.id   b8d723b6496bac8296a9ca1f887a6557
#
_cell.length_a   1.000
_cell.length_b   1.000
_cell.length_c   1.000
_cell.angle_alpha   90.00
_cell.angle_beta   90.00
_cell.angle_gamma   90.00
#
_symmetry.space_group_name_H-M   'P 1'
#
loop_
_entity.id
_entity.type
_entity.pdbx_description
1 polymer ?
#
loop_
_entity_poly.entity_id
_entity_poly.type
_entity_poly.pdbx_seq_one_letter_code
_entity_poly.pdbx_strand_id
1 'polypeptide(L)'
;MRWLRCWLVVAALPVLLTACVGRMIKPPPPAGAASAPALGGFTALVFPVQDGVIPSADSTARHWPAERATIDAEIAYWLPQGAPRTHWVLPEAMDKALARSPGLDVDLRNLAVGVFQHAQVKRIGDPLFGDIRKLAAVLNANLAVVPIGAEYVGATRESAKLQIAVAVIKMDADVAWFGVIEGADSGVAAPAAIASAAQAFARAFAEKKKPGDS
;
A
#
# COMPACT_ATOMS: atom_id res chain seq x y z
N MET A 1 61.05 61.12 6.42
CA MET A 1 60.59 60.67 7.73
C MET A 1 59.10 61.00 7.89
N ARG A 2 58.22 60.02 7.76
CA ARG A 2 56.91 60.06 8.38
C ARG A 2 56.14 58.78 7.92
N TRP A 3 55.91 57.89 8.84
CA TRP A 3 55.28 56.64 8.71
C TRP A 3 53.73 56.83 8.54
N LEU A 4 53.15 56.40 7.44
CA LEU A 4 51.70 56.25 7.30
C LEU A 4 51.34 54.79 7.62
N ARG A 5 50.66 54.62 8.75
CA ARG A 5 49.99 53.35 9.11
C ARG A 5 48.72 53.24 8.34
N CYS A 6 48.64 52.27 7.36
CA CYS A 6 47.40 51.83 6.78
C CYS A 6 46.73 50.82 7.70
N TRP A 7 45.60 51.20 8.24
CA TRP A 7 44.69 50.31 8.95
C TRP A 7 43.82 49.60 7.93
N LEU A 8 44.05 48.29 7.75
CA LEU A 8 43.16 47.40 7.03
C LEU A 8 41.99 47.01 7.95
N VAL A 9 40.84 47.57 7.71
CA VAL A 9 39.59 47.14 8.33
C VAL A 9 39.08 45.93 7.55
N VAL A 10 39.31 44.76 8.09
CA VAL A 10 38.70 43.51 7.60
C VAL A 10 37.25 43.47 8.11
N ALA A 11 36.30 43.84 7.25
CA ALA A 11 34.89 43.66 7.52
C ALA A 11 34.56 42.17 7.38
N ALA A 12 34.43 41.47 8.50
CA ALA A 12 33.91 40.11 8.57
C ALA A 12 32.41 40.16 8.32
N LEU A 13 31.94 39.76 7.11
CA LEU A 13 30.58 39.50 6.81
C LEU A 13 30.18 38.15 7.45
N PRO A 14 29.18 38.10 8.36
CA PRO A 14 28.62 36.82 8.78
C PRO A 14 27.74 36.29 7.65
N VAL A 15 28.20 35.25 6.97
CA VAL A 15 27.38 34.45 6.07
C VAL A 15 26.37 33.70 6.94
N LEU A 16 25.17 34.23 7.02
CA LEU A 16 24.00 33.53 7.54
C LEU A 16 23.66 32.41 6.59
N LEU A 17 24.26 31.25 6.80
CA LEU A 17 23.81 29.98 6.29
C LEU A 17 22.43 29.67 6.93
N THR A 18 21.37 30.18 6.37
CA THR A 18 20.01 29.65 6.61
C THR A 18 19.99 28.23 6.09
N ALA A 19 20.35 27.29 6.95
CA ALA A 19 20.07 25.88 6.76
C ALA A 19 18.54 25.76 6.64
N CYS A 20 18.04 25.65 5.42
CA CYS A 20 16.72 25.10 5.16
C CYS A 20 16.76 23.64 5.66
N VAL A 21 16.50 23.47 6.96
CA VAL A 21 16.10 22.17 7.50
C VAL A 21 14.77 21.88 6.84
N GLY A 22 14.84 21.19 5.71
CA GLY A 22 13.67 20.60 5.09
C GLY A 22 13.00 19.76 6.19
N ARG A 23 11.92 20.29 6.72
CA ARG A 23 11.10 19.57 7.68
C ARG A 23 10.64 18.34 6.91
N MET A 24 11.32 17.20 7.10
CA MET A 24 10.81 15.90 6.67
C MET A 24 9.42 15.79 7.30
N ILE A 25 8.40 16.08 6.53
CA ILE A 25 7.02 15.80 6.92
C ILE A 25 6.99 14.28 7.01
N LYS A 26 7.15 13.76 8.23
CA LYS A 26 6.94 12.34 8.52
C LYS A 26 5.57 12.01 7.96
N PRO A 27 5.45 11.07 7.01
CA PRO A 27 4.14 10.66 6.55
C PRO A 27 3.33 10.33 7.79
N PRO A 28 2.09 10.81 7.92
CA PRO A 28 1.25 10.42 9.04
C PRO A 28 1.21 8.89 9.05
N PRO A 29 1.20 8.28 10.23
CA PRO A 29 1.02 6.83 10.32
C PRO A 29 -0.20 6.48 9.48
N PRO A 30 -0.15 5.37 8.71
CA PRO A 30 -1.31 4.89 8.00
C PRO A 30 -2.45 4.92 8.99
N ALA A 31 -3.62 5.43 8.60
CA ALA A 31 -4.72 5.74 9.50
C ALA A 31 -4.90 4.56 10.45
N GLY A 32 -4.31 4.69 11.65
CA GLY A 32 -4.08 3.61 12.55
C GLY A 32 -5.41 3.00 12.92
N ALA A 33 -5.53 1.71 12.73
CA ALA A 33 -6.49 0.84 13.39
C ALA A 33 -7.99 1.06 13.11
N ALA A 34 -8.41 1.79 12.11
CA ALA A 34 -9.72 1.51 11.56
C ALA A 34 -9.63 0.14 10.89
N SER A 35 -10.27 -0.88 11.48
CA SER A 35 -10.32 -2.21 10.85
C SER A 35 -10.81 -2.05 9.41
N ALA A 36 -10.23 -2.82 8.50
CA ALA A 36 -10.69 -2.87 7.13
C ALA A 36 -12.21 -3.11 7.07
N PRO A 37 -12.93 -2.54 6.11
CA PRO A 37 -14.36 -2.73 5.99
C PRO A 37 -14.68 -4.19 5.67
N ALA A 38 -15.74 -4.72 6.24
CA ALA A 38 -16.30 -6.00 5.80
C ALA A 38 -16.86 -5.83 4.37
N LEU A 39 -16.48 -6.71 3.45
CA LEU A 39 -16.85 -6.62 2.04
C LEU A 39 -17.94 -7.63 1.63
N GLY A 40 -18.59 -8.27 2.59
CA GLY A 40 -19.67 -9.25 2.30
C GLY A 40 -20.79 -8.64 1.47
N GLY A 41 -21.21 -9.37 0.43
CA GLY A 41 -22.26 -8.94 -0.52
C GLY A 41 -21.77 -8.04 -1.66
N PHE A 42 -20.50 -7.66 -1.68
CA PHE A 42 -19.91 -6.91 -2.79
C PHE A 42 -19.18 -7.82 -3.78
N THR A 43 -19.09 -7.36 -5.03
CA THR A 43 -18.13 -7.87 -6.02
C THR A 43 -16.88 -6.99 -5.98
N ALA A 44 -15.76 -7.56 -5.61
CA ALA A 44 -14.51 -6.83 -5.41
C ALA A 44 -13.39 -7.32 -6.35
N LEU A 45 -12.80 -6.42 -7.13
CA LEU A 45 -11.58 -6.69 -7.86
C LEU A 45 -10.43 -6.78 -6.86
N VAL A 46 -9.57 -7.78 -6.98
CA VAL A 46 -8.34 -7.88 -6.20
C VAL A 46 -7.16 -7.80 -7.16
N PHE A 47 -6.47 -6.68 -7.14
CA PHE A 47 -5.30 -6.47 -7.99
C PHE A 47 -4.09 -7.22 -7.44
N PRO A 48 -3.12 -7.59 -8.30
CA PRO A 48 -1.82 -8.07 -7.85
C PRO A 48 -1.11 -7.05 -6.97
N VAL A 49 -0.18 -7.50 -6.14
CA VAL A 49 0.68 -6.61 -5.35
C VAL A 49 1.48 -5.70 -6.27
N GLN A 50 1.37 -4.40 -6.05
CA GLN A 50 2.06 -3.36 -6.81
C GLN A 50 3.48 -3.11 -6.26
N ASP A 51 4.24 -2.25 -6.95
CA ASP A 51 5.59 -1.85 -6.54
C ASP A 51 5.59 -0.48 -5.83
N GLY A 52 4.62 -0.30 -4.96
CA GLY A 52 4.50 0.92 -4.15
C GLY A 52 5.27 0.82 -2.84
N VAL A 53 5.60 1.98 -2.28
CA VAL A 53 6.27 2.08 -0.98
C VAL A 53 5.27 1.91 0.15
N ILE A 54 5.61 1.11 1.15
CA ILE A 54 4.82 1.00 2.37
C ILE A 54 5.13 2.17 3.30
N PRO A 55 4.12 2.95 3.71
CA PRO A 55 4.34 4.00 4.71
C PRO A 55 4.72 3.37 6.05
N SER A 56 5.98 3.50 6.46
CA SER A 56 6.45 3.00 7.75
C SER A 56 6.33 4.08 8.84
N ALA A 57 5.74 3.71 9.97
CA ALA A 57 5.73 4.56 11.16
C ALA A 57 7.08 4.53 11.92
N ASP A 58 7.84 3.46 11.77
CA ASP A 58 9.12 3.24 12.43
C ASP A 58 10.28 3.49 11.46
N SER A 59 10.95 4.63 11.63
CA SER A 59 12.13 5.01 10.84
C SER A 59 13.40 4.21 11.19
N THR A 60 13.37 3.40 12.25
CA THR A 60 14.50 2.57 12.68
C THR A 60 14.39 1.14 12.17
N ALA A 61 13.22 0.71 11.73
CA ALA A 61 13.01 -0.61 11.14
C ALA A 61 13.79 -0.76 9.84
N ARG A 62 14.29 -1.97 9.61
CA ARG A 62 14.90 -2.35 8.34
C ARG A 62 13.85 -2.95 7.44
N HIS A 63 14.03 -2.76 6.14
CA HIS A 63 13.12 -3.19 5.11
C HIS A 63 13.82 -4.12 4.13
N TRP A 64 13.15 -5.19 3.72
CA TRP A 64 13.63 -6.12 2.70
C TRP A 64 12.52 -6.38 1.67
N PRO A 65 12.89 -6.50 0.39
CA PRO A 65 11.92 -6.76 -0.67
C PRO A 65 11.23 -8.12 -0.47
N ALA A 66 9.98 -8.19 -0.89
CA ALA A 66 9.18 -9.41 -0.86
C ALA A 66 8.86 -9.88 -2.30
N GLU A 67 8.72 -11.20 -2.47
CA GLU A 67 8.37 -11.80 -3.75
C GLU A 67 6.86 -11.69 -3.99
N ARG A 68 6.47 -10.74 -4.84
CA ARG A 68 5.06 -10.39 -5.09
C ARG A 68 4.23 -11.54 -5.63
N ALA A 69 4.76 -12.32 -6.58
CA ALA A 69 4.01 -13.41 -7.20
C ALA A 69 3.59 -14.48 -6.19
N THR A 70 4.46 -14.81 -5.23
CA THR A 70 4.15 -15.76 -4.15
C THR A 70 3.09 -15.19 -3.21
N ILE A 71 3.15 -13.89 -2.91
CA ILE A 71 2.14 -13.23 -2.08
C ILE A 71 0.78 -13.22 -2.79
N ASP A 72 0.74 -12.91 -4.10
CA ASP A 72 -0.48 -12.92 -4.90
C ASP A 72 -1.15 -14.30 -4.89
N ALA A 73 -0.35 -15.38 -5.03
CA ALA A 73 -0.87 -16.74 -5.00
C ALA A 73 -1.47 -17.09 -3.63
N GLU A 74 -0.81 -16.72 -2.54
CA GLU A 74 -1.31 -16.96 -1.18
C GLU A 74 -2.56 -16.11 -0.88
N ILE A 75 -2.62 -14.85 -1.29
CA ILE A 75 -3.81 -14.02 -1.17
C ILE A 75 -4.99 -14.65 -1.94
N ALA A 76 -4.76 -15.09 -3.18
CA ALA A 76 -5.79 -15.72 -3.99
C ALA A 76 -6.33 -17.02 -3.36
N TYR A 77 -5.48 -17.77 -2.65
CA TYR A 77 -5.87 -18.96 -1.93
C TYR A 77 -6.69 -18.66 -0.65
N TRP A 78 -6.26 -17.68 0.15
CA TRP A 78 -6.87 -17.43 1.47
C TRP A 78 -8.11 -16.52 1.44
N LEU A 79 -8.22 -15.60 0.48
CA LEU A 79 -9.34 -14.65 0.41
C LEU A 79 -10.71 -15.32 0.35
N PRO A 80 -10.96 -16.30 -0.56
CA PRO A 80 -12.27 -16.95 -0.64
C PRO A 80 -12.62 -17.73 0.63
N GLN A 81 -11.61 -18.17 1.38
CA GLN A 81 -11.80 -18.92 2.62
C GLN A 81 -12.08 -18.00 3.81
N GLY A 82 -11.36 -16.88 3.89
CA GLY A 82 -11.47 -15.92 5.00
C GLY A 82 -12.67 -14.99 4.90
N ALA A 83 -13.13 -14.67 3.68
CA ALA A 83 -14.27 -13.79 3.44
C ALA A 83 -15.20 -14.37 2.33
N PRO A 84 -15.87 -15.50 2.57
CA PRO A 84 -16.61 -16.26 1.55
C PRO A 84 -17.87 -15.57 1.04
N ARG A 85 -18.37 -14.55 1.71
CA ARG A 85 -19.57 -13.81 1.29
C ARG A 85 -19.28 -12.65 0.33
N THR A 86 -18.01 -12.42 0.02
CA THR A 86 -17.57 -11.47 -1.00
C THR A 86 -17.34 -12.21 -2.32
N HIS A 87 -17.83 -11.66 -3.41
CA HIS A 87 -17.49 -12.20 -4.73
C HIS A 87 -16.14 -11.62 -5.17
N TRP A 88 -15.09 -12.42 -5.00
CA TRP A 88 -13.72 -12.02 -5.32
C TRP A 88 -13.42 -12.23 -6.80
N VAL A 89 -13.06 -11.16 -7.51
CA VAL A 89 -12.52 -11.21 -8.87
C VAL A 89 -11.01 -11.13 -8.78
N LEU A 90 -10.37 -12.29 -8.85
CA LEU A 90 -8.91 -12.44 -8.68
C LEU A 90 -8.16 -12.09 -9.96
N PRO A 91 -6.82 -11.86 -9.89
CA PRO A 91 -6.00 -11.43 -11.03
C PRO A 91 -6.16 -12.32 -12.27
N GLU A 92 -6.26 -13.63 -12.11
CA GLU A 92 -6.46 -14.56 -13.24
C GLU A 92 -7.76 -14.29 -14.01
N ALA A 93 -8.84 -13.94 -13.32
CA ALA A 93 -10.12 -13.61 -13.95
C ALA A 93 -10.02 -12.25 -14.68
N MET A 94 -9.28 -11.29 -14.14
CA MET A 94 -9.02 -10.01 -14.79
C MET A 94 -8.15 -10.18 -16.04
N ASP A 95 -7.06 -10.97 -15.98
CA ASP A 95 -6.22 -11.30 -17.14
C ASP A 95 -7.05 -11.94 -18.26
N LYS A 96 -7.96 -12.86 -17.93
CA LYS A 96 -8.89 -13.46 -18.91
C LYS A 96 -9.86 -12.45 -19.52
N ALA A 97 -10.33 -11.49 -18.74
CA ALA A 97 -11.23 -10.44 -19.25
C ALA A 97 -10.48 -9.49 -20.20
N LEU A 98 -9.26 -9.09 -19.84
CA LEU A 98 -8.39 -8.26 -20.70
C LEU A 98 -8.06 -8.97 -22.02
N ALA A 99 -7.73 -10.25 -21.98
CA ALA A 99 -7.45 -11.04 -23.20
C ALA A 99 -8.67 -11.10 -24.16
N ARG A 100 -9.89 -11.01 -23.63
CA ARG A 100 -11.15 -10.99 -24.42
C ARG A 100 -11.57 -9.58 -24.86
N SER A 101 -10.92 -8.56 -24.32
CA SER A 101 -11.27 -7.14 -24.54
C SER A 101 -10.05 -6.34 -24.99
N PRO A 102 -9.55 -6.55 -26.22
CA PRO A 102 -8.26 -5.96 -26.69
C PRO A 102 -8.27 -4.43 -26.73
N GLY A 103 -9.43 -3.77 -26.58
CA GLY A 103 -9.53 -2.32 -26.43
C GLY A 103 -9.31 -1.81 -24.99
N LEU A 104 -9.18 -2.73 -24.01
CA LEU A 104 -8.85 -2.39 -22.63
C LEU A 104 -7.33 -2.48 -22.44
N ASP A 105 -6.69 -1.32 -22.47
CA ASP A 105 -5.26 -1.20 -22.18
C ASP A 105 -5.10 -0.89 -20.67
N VAL A 106 -4.91 -1.95 -19.86
CA VAL A 106 -4.69 -1.88 -18.42
C VAL A 106 -3.58 -2.85 -18.03
N ASP A 107 -2.52 -2.34 -17.46
CA ASP A 107 -1.47 -3.17 -16.84
C ASP A 107 -1.82 -3.46 -15.38
N LEU A 108 -2.29 -4.68 -15.10
CA LEU A 108 -2.70 -5.08 -13.73
C LEU A 108 -1.56 -5.01 -12.72
N ARG A 109 -0.31 -5.16 -13.16
CA ARG A 109 0.88 -5.27 -12.30
C ARG A 109 1.63 -3.98 -12.12
N ASN A 110 1.21 -2.92 -12.83
CA ASN A 110 1.89 -1.63 -12.81
C ASN A 110 0.89 -0.47 -12.78
N LEU A 111 0.00 -0.50 -11.79
CA LEU A 111 -0.94 0.59 -11.57
C LEU A 111 -0.24 1.83 -11.00
N ALA A 112 -0.76 3.01 -11.29
CA ALA A 112 -0.22 4.29 -10.82
C ALA A 112 -0.51 4.53 -9.32
N VAL A 113 0.01 3.67 -8.45
CA VAL A 113 -0.25 3.70 -6.99
C VAL A 113 0.57 4.75 -6.23
N GLY A 114 1.42 5.53 -6.90
CA GLY A 114 2.27 6.55 -6.26
C GLY A 114 1.50 7.59 -5.43
N VAL A 115 0.23 7.80 -5.71
CA VAL A 115 -0.65 8.68 -4.92
C VAL A 115 -0.71 8.29 -3.44
N PHE A 116 -0.58 7.00 -3.12
CA PHE A 116 -0.63 6.50 -1.74
C PHE A 116 0.66 6.69 -0.94
N GLN A 117 1.73 7.15 -1.56
CA GLN A 117 2.95 7.57 -0.86
C GLN A 117 2.73 8.85 -0.04
N HIS A 118 1.73 9.65 -0.41
CA HIS A 118 1.33 10.86 0.30
C HIS A 118 0.14 10.53 1.18
N ALA A 119 0.26 10.80 2.47
CA ALA A 119 -0.72 10.42 3.49
C ALA A 119 -2.14 10.93 3.22
N GLN A 120 -3.13 10.16 3.65
CA GLN A 120 -4.56 10.49 3.72
C GLN A 120 -5.22 10.78 2.36
N VAL A 121 -4.97 9.92 1.37
CA VAL A 121 -5.72 9.96 0.12
C VAL A 121 -7.17 9.56 0.38
N LYS A 122 -8.08 10.52 0.27
CA LYS A 122 -9.53 10.29 0.39
C LYS A 122 -10.17 9.94 -0.94
N ARG A 123 -9.56 10.39 -2.03
CA ARG A 123 -10.05 10.21 -3.39
C ARG A 123 -8.89 10.05 -4.35
N ILE A 124 -9.04 9.15 -5.31
CA ILE A 124 -8.05 8.92 -6.37
C ILE A 124 -8.51 9.56 -7.69
N GLY A 125 -7.57 9.81 -8.59
CA GLY A 125 -7.80 10.31 -9.93
C GLY A 125 -7.17 9.41 -11.00
N ASP A 126 -7.21 9.90 -12.24
CA ASP A 126 -6.53 9.23 -13.35
C ASP A 126 -5.00 9.34 -13.23
N PRO A 127 -4.26 8.33 -13.74
CA PRO A 127 -4.77 7.19 -14.50
C PRO A 127 -5.33 6.05 -13.65
N LEU A 128 -4.99 5.96 -12.35
CA LEU A 128 -5.35 4.83 -11.49
C LEU A 128 -6.86 4.55 -11.48
N PHE A 129 -7.68 5.59 -11.28
CA PHE A 129 -9.14 5.41 -11.24
C PHE A 129 -9.69 4.98 -12.59
N GLY A 130 -9.18 5.54 -13.69
CA GLY A 130 -9.57 5.17 -15.04
C GLY A 130 -9.38 3.69 -15.32
N ASP A 131 -8.23 3.12 -14.92
CA ASP A 131 -7.93 1.70 -15.13
C ASP A 131 -8.80 0.79 -14.26
N ILE A 132 -8.98 1.12 -12.99
CA ILE A 132 -9.89 0.39 -12.10
C ILE A 132 -11.31 0.40 -12.65
N ARG A 133 -11.81 1.56 -13.09
CA ARG A 133 -13.18 1.72 -13.60
C ARG A 133 -13.45 0.94 -14.88
N LYS A 134 -12.47 0.89 -15.81
CA LYS A 134 -12.57 0.09 -17.03
C LYS A 134 -12.80 -1.40 -16.71
N LEU A 135 -11.99 -1.95 -15.81
CA LEU A 135 -12.11 -3.34 -15.38
C LEU A 135 -13.39 -3.60 -14.60
N ALA A 136 -13.74 -2.70 -13.69
CA ALA A 136 -14.95 -2.82 -12.88
C ALA A 136 -16.22 -2.85 -13.77
N ALA A 137 -16.25 -2.06 -14.83
CA ALA A 137 -17.37 -2.04 -15.78
C ALA A 137 -17.53 -3.38 -16.52
N VAL A 138 -16.42 -4.00 -16.95
CA VAL A 138 -16.43 -5.28 -17.66
C VAL A 138 -16.76 -6.45 -16.73
N LEU A 139 -16.31 -6.41 -15.50
CA LEU A 139 -16.42 -7.48 -14.52
C LEU A 139 -17.56 -7.26 -13.52
N ASN A 140 -18.37 -6.21 -13.73
CA ASN A 140 -19.49 -5.82 -12.86
C ASN A 140 -19.10 -5.74 -11.37
N ALA A 141 -17.96 -5.10 -11.08
CA ALA A 141 -17.45 -4.96 -9.73
C ALA A 141 -17.86 -3.63 -9.09
N ASN A 142 -18.04 -3.65 -7.78
CA ASN A 142 -18.45 -2.49 -6.97
C ASN A 142 -17.28 -1.84 -6.23
N LEU A 143 -16.22 -2.62 -5.99
CA LEU A 143 -15.05 -2.23 -5.22
C LEU A 143 -13.77 -2.72 -5.90
N ALA A 144 -12.66 -2.07 -5.58
CA ALA A 144 -11.33 -2.54 -5.89
C ALA A 144 -10.51 -2.63 -4.59
N VAL A 145 -9.82 -3.75 -4.40
CA VAL A 145 -8.82 -3.96 -3.36
C VAL A 145 -7.47 -3.96 -4.07
N VAL A 146 -6.66 -2.96 -3.76
CA VAL A 146 -5.36 -2.74 -4.41
C VAL A 146 -4.26 -2.88 -3.35
N PRO A 147 -3.52 -4.00 -3.32
CA PRO A 147 -2.29 -4.10 -2.56
C PRO A 147 -1.24 -3.17 -3.18
N ILE A 148 -0.93 -2.08 -2.48
CA ILE A 148 -0.05 -1.01 -2.95
C ILE A 148 1.39 -1.47 -3.03
N GLY A 149 1.82 -2.26 -2.06
CA GLY A 149 3.15 -2.81 -1.97
C GLY A 149 3.26 -3.83 -0.84
N ALA A 150 4.33 -4.62 -0.86
CA ALA A 150 4.62 -5.60 0.18
C ALA A 150 6.12 -5.63 0.47
N GLU A 151 6.49 -5.66 1.76
CA GLU A 151 7.87 -5.75 2.20
C GLU A 151 7.99 -6.41 3.57
N TYR A 152 9.15 -6.96 3.85
CA TYR A 152 9.46 -7.44 5.19
C TYR A 152 10.02 -6.31 6.03
N VAL A 153 9.49 -6.15 7.24
CA VAL A 153 9.86 -5.08 8.17
C VAL A 153 10.20 -5.67 9.53
N GLY A 154 11.36 -5.30 10.09
CA GLY A 154 11.78 -5.78 11.39
C GLY A 154 13.12 -5.24 11.86
N ALA A 155 13.54 -5.65 13.04
CA ALA A 155 14.86 -5.31 13.58
C ALA A 155 15.98 -6.13 12.93
N THR A 156 15.72 -7.41 12.65
CA THR A 156 16.64 -8.36 11.99
C THR A 156 15.90 -9.15 10.91
N ARG A 157 16.65 -9.88 10.08
CA ARG A 157 16.06 -10.76 9.06
C ARG A 157 15.28 -11.93 9.67
N GLU A 158 15.67 -12.37 10.84
CA GLU A 158 15.07 -13.50 11.57
C GLU A 158 13.77 -13.09 12.30
N SER A 159 13.66 -11.81 12.66
CA SER A 159 12.52 -11.25 13.38
C SER A 159 11.74 -10.23 12.55
N ALA A 160 11.66 -10.45 11.24
CA ALA A 160 10.88 -9.63 10.34
C ALA A 160 9.48 -10.21 10.12
N LYS A 161 8.51 -9.33 9.88
CA LYS A 161 7.16 -9.69 9.47
C LYS A 161 6.85 -9.11 8.09
N LEU A 162 6.04 -9.82 7.33
CA LEU A 162 5.58 -9.31 6.05
C LEU A 162 4.46 -8.30 6.28
N GLN A 163 4.63 -7.11 5.73
CA GLN A 163 3.63 -6.05 5.72
C GLN A 163 3.11 -5.85 4.30
N ILE A 164 1.80 -5.63 4.16
CA ILE A 164 1.14 -5.34 2.89
C ILE A 164 0.32 -4.06 3.07
N ALA A 165 0.68 -3.00 2.35
CA ALA A 165 -0.13 -1.79 2.29
C ALA A 165 -1.29 -2.00 1.31
N VAL A 166 -2.51 -1.67 1.71
CA VAL A 166 -3.72 -1.99 0.93
C VAL A 166 -4.66 -0.80 0.90
N ALA A 167 -5.20 -0.50 -0.27
CA ALA A 167 -6.29 0.44 -0.44
C ALA A 167 -7.57 -0.29 -0.88
N VAL A 168 -8.71 0.12 -0.31
CA VAL A 168 -10.06 -0.26 -0.77
C VAL A 168 -10.69 0.96 -1.42
N ILE A 169 -11.05 0.84 -2.69
CA ILE A 169 -11.48 1.94 -3.53
C ILE A 169 -12.90 1.63 -4.04
N LYS A 170 -13.79 2.61 -3.90
CA LYS A 170 -15.16 2.53 -4.45
C LYS A 170 -15.19 3.00 -5.90
N MET A 171 -16.25 2.65 -6.61
CA MET A 171 -16.44 3.04 -8.01
C MET A 171 -16.84 4.52 -8.21
N ASP A 172 -16.91 5.31 -7.14
CA ASP A 172 -17.00 6.77 -7.17
C ASP A 172 -15.65 7.48 -6.95
N ALA A 173 -14.55 6.72 -7.00
CA ALA A 173 -13.16 7.14 -6.77
C ALA A 173 -12.80 7.41 -5.30
N ASP A 174 -13.70 7.24 -4.37
CA ASP A 174 -13.40 7.43 -2.94
C ASP A 174 -12.60 6.25 -2.40
N VAL A 175 -11.58 6.56 -1.59
CA VAL A 175 -10.83 5.57 -0.84
C VAL A 175 -11.62 5.24 0.44
N ALA A 176 -12.30 4.09 0.42
CA ALA A 176 -13.08 3.61 1.55
C ALA A 176 -12.21 3.24 2.75
N TRP A 177 -11.01 2.76 2.49
CA TRP A 177 -10.03 2.40 3.50
C TRP A 177 -8.63 2.32 2.90
N PHE A 178 -7.63 2.72 3.69
CA PHE A 178 -6.22 2.52 3.41
C PHE A 178 -5.51 2.15 4.71
N GLY A 179 -4.70 1.09 4.67
CA GLY A 179 -3.98 0.63 5.85
C GLY A 179 -2.91 -0.40 5.52
N VAL A 180 -2.19 -0.81 6.56
CA VAL A 180 -1.16 -1.85 6.48
C VAL A 180 -1.65 -3.09 7.22
N ILE A 181 -1.60 -4.23 6.54
CA ILE A 181 -1.89 -5.55 7.09
C ILE A 181 -0.57 -6.25 7.37
N GLU A 182 -0.42 -6.76 8.58
CA GLU A 182 0.81 -7.42 9.02
C GLU A 182 0.59 -8.90 9.25
N GLY A 183 1.53 -9.71 8.77
CA GLY A 183 1.66 -11.11 9.15
C GLY A 183 2.30 -11.30 10.52
N ALA A 184 2.39 -12.54 10.98
CA ALA A 184 3.15 -12.89 12.17
C ALA A 184 4.65 -12.69 11.92
N ASP A 185 5.39 -12.46 13.00
CA ASP A 185 6.86 -12.42 12.97
C ASP A 185 7.39 -13.83 12.68
N SER A 186 8.05 -13.98 11.54
CA SER A 186 8.50 -15.29 11.03
C SER A 186 9.81 -15.20 10.24
N GLY A 187 10.39 -14.01 10.13
CA GLY A 187 11.62 -13.79 9.37
C GLY A 187 11.39 -13.56 7.86
N VAL A 188 12.46 -13.05 7.23
CA VAL A 188 12.47 -12.70 5.80
C VAL A 188 12.43 -13.96 4.94
N ALA A 189 11.58 -13.96 3.92
CA ALA A 189 11.40 -15.05 2.96
C ALA A 189 10.99 -16.42 3.55
N ALA A 190 10.57 -16.45 4.83
CA ALA A 190 9.99 -17.66 5.40
C ALA A 190 8.59 -17.91 4.79
N PRO A 191 8.27 -19.13 4.31
CA PRO A 191 6.93 -19.43 3.79
C PRO A 191 5.81 -19.12 4.79
N ALA A 192 6.07 -19.33 6.09
CA ALA A 192 5.14 -19.00 7.16
C ALA A 192 4.83 -17.50 7.25
N ALA A 193 5.78 -16.61 6.93
CA ALA A 193 5.56 -15.16 6.92
C ALA A 193 4.54 -14.78 5.84
N ILE A 194 4.69 -15.32 4.63
CA ILE A 194 3.80 -15.04 3.50
C ILE A 194 2.40 -15.60 3.79
N ALA A 195 2.31 -16.85 4.23
CA ALA A 195 1.03 -17.48 4.56
C ALA A 195 0.30 -16.73 5.68
N SER A 196 1.02 -16.30 6.74
CA SER A 196 0.41 -15.55 7.85
C SER A 196 -0.09 -14.17 7.43
N ALA A 197 0.64 -13.47 6.55
CA ALA A 197 0.23 -12.18 6.02
C ALA A 197 -1.00 -12.32 5.11
N ALA A 198 -1.04 -13.33 4.23
CA ALA A 198 -2.19 -13.61 3.37
C ALA A 198 -3.43 -14.00 4.19
N GLN A 199 -3.28 -14.79 5.25
CA GLN A 199 -4.37 -15.10 6.18
C GLN A 199 -4.85 -13.85 6.92
N ALA A 200 -3.93 -12.99 7.37
CA ALA A 200 -4.29 -11.71 7.99
C ALA A 200 -5.03 -10.81 7.00
N PHE A 201 -4.60 -10.79 5.74
CA PHE A 201 -5.26 -10.08 4.65
C PHE A 201 -6.70 -10.58 4.47
N ALA A 202 -6.91 -11.89 4.38
CA ALA A 202 -8.25 -12.47 4.25
C ALA A 202 -9.14 -12.15 5.45
N ARG A 203 -8.61 -12.27 6.68
CA ARG A 203 -9.35 -11.94 7.91
C ARG A 203 -9.69 -10.46 8.02
N ALA A 204 -8.88 -9.56 7.48
CA ALA A 204 -9.13 -8.13 7.54
C ALA A 204 -10.47 -7.76 6.86
N PHE A 205 -10.85 -8.46 5.80
CA PHE A 205 -12.08 -8.24 5.04
C PHE A 205 -13.23 -9.17 5.44
N ALA A 206 -13.00 -10.08 6.38
CA ALA A 206 -14.06 -10.96 6.90
C ALA A 206 -15.16 -10.16 7.60
N GLU A 207 -16.39 -10.64 7.49
CA GLU A 207 -17.48 -10.07 8.29
C GLU A 207 -17.21 -10.25 9.78
N LYS A 208 -17.33 -9.17 10.52
CA LYS A 208 -17.35 -9.26 11.98
C LYS A 208 -18.64 -9.95 12.38
N LYS A 209 -18.55 -11.12 13.01
CA LYS A 209 -19.69 -11.79 13.61
C LYS A 209 -20.36 -10.80 14.56
N LYS A 210 -21.65 -10.47 14.32
CA LYS A 210 -22.39 -9.64 15.27
C LYS A 210 -22.39 -10.33 16.63
N PRO A 211 -22.12 -9.60 17.74
CA PRO A 211 -22.30 -10.16 19.07
C PRO A 211 -23.78 -10.52 19.21
N GLY A 212 -24.11 -11.83 19.22
CA GLY A 212 -25.47 -12.36 19.32
C GLY A 212 -25.86 -13.46 18.31
N ASP A 213 -25.08 -13.68 17.24
CA ASP A 213 -25.27 -14.80 16.32
C ASP A 213 -24.45 -16.02 16.79
N SER A 214 -24.94 -16.75 17.75
CA SER A 214 -24.43 -18.04 18.23
C SER A 214 -25.45 -19.13 17.98
#